data_3351e914b5755aa41be22ebd764638db
#
_entry.id   3351e914b5755aa41be22ebd764638db
#
_cell.length_a   1.000
_cell.length_b   1.000
_cell.length_c   1.000
_cell.angle_alpha   90.00
_cell.angle_beta   90.00
_cell.angle_gamma   90.00
#
_symmetry.space_group_name_H-M   'P 1'
#
loop_
_entity.id
_entity.type
_entity.pdbx_description
1 polymer ?
#
loop_
_entity_poly.entity_id
_entity_poly.type
_entity_poly.pdbx_seq_one_letter_code
_entity_poly.pdbx_strand_id
1 'polypeptide(L)'
;MKPVDQTPTEAADYAALSALYGSLLAGLAYAARDREPIPNGELLPLSAATFALSKLIVHEKVETWLRQPFVEESADGRRPRGRRLRYAVGELLGCTRCVGAWSALALVALRLHSPTVGRTATTVLAASAANDAFQSAFSLLCERANAAKEAAAQPRDLAAARQAA
;
A
#
# COMPACT_ATOMS: atom_id res chain seq x y z
N MET A 1 -0.46 -5.03 -15.19
CA MET A 1 0.96 -4.98 -15.62
C MET A 1 1.06 -5.42 -17.06
N LYS A 2 1.89 -4.76 -17.86
CA LYS A 2 2.17 -5.16 -19.24
C LYS A 2 3.20 -6.32 -19.24
N PRO A 3 3.17 -7.24 -20.22
CA PRO A 3 4.22 -8.23 -20.39
C PRO A 3 5.59 -7.57 -20.61
N VAL A 4 6.68 -8.27 -20.24
CA VAL A 4 8.06 -7.72 -20.30
C VAL A 4 8.45 -7.32 -21.72
N ASP A 5 8.01 -8.05 -22.72
CA ASP A 5 8.24 -7.79 -24.16
C ASP A 5 7.55 -6.51 -24.67
N GLN A 6 6.59 -5.97 -23.91
CA GLN A 6 5.87 -4.73 -24.22
C GLN A 6 6.36 -3.53 -23.39
N THR A 7 7.44 -3.70 -22.62
CA THR A 7 8.03 -2.68 -21.78
C THR A 7 9.49 -2.42 -22.18
N PRO A 8 10.04 -1.22 -21.88
CA PRO A 8 11.45 -0.91 -22.16
C PRO A 8 12.40 -1.55 -21.12
N THR A 9 12.13 -2.79 -20.72
CA THR A 9 12.87 -3.59 -19.73
C THR A 9 13.28 -4.95 -20.29
N GLU A 10 14.14 -5.64 -19.57
CA GLU A 10 14.51 -7.04 -19.83
C GLU A 10 14.24 -7.88 -18.57
N ALA A 11 14.09 -9.19 -18.75
CA ALA A 11 13.91 -10.11 -17.63
C ALA A 11 15.03 -10.00 -16.57
N ALA A 12 16.24 -9.65 -16.99
CA ALA A 12 17.37 -9.42 -16.11
C ALA A 12 17.17 -8.26 -15.13
N ASP A 13 16.40 -7.23 -15.50
CA ASP A 13 16.13 -6.08 -14.63
C ASP A 13 15.26 -6.48 -13.44
N TYR A 14 14.25 -7.31 -13.67
CA TYR A 14 13.41 -7.86 -12.59
C TYR A 14 14.14 -8.91 -11.78
N ALA A 15 14.99 -9.74 -12.43
CA ALA A 15 15.84 -10.70 -11.73
C ALA A 15 16.81 -9.99 -10.77
N ALA A 16 17.37 -8.85 -11.17
CA ALA A 16 18.24 -8.04 -10.31
C ALA A 16 17.50 -7.51 -9.07
N LEU A 17 16.26 -7.00 -9.22
CA LEU A 17 15.43 -6.56 -8.10
C LEU A 17 15.07 -7.73 -7.18
N SER A 18 14.72 -8.89 -7.74
CA SER A 18 14.43 -10.09 -6.96
C SER A 18 15.65 -10.62 -6.22
N ALA A 19 16.82 -10.60 -6.86
CA ALA A 19 18.08 -11.00 -6.24
C ALA A 19 18.47 -10.04 -5.09
N LEU A 20 18.30 -8.74 -5.29
CA LEU A 20 18.53 -7.74 -4.24
C LEU A 20 17.62 -7.99 -3.03
N TYR A 21 16.31 -8.16 -3.28
CA TYR A 21 15.35 -8.45 -2.22
C TYR A 21 15.71 -9.75 -1.48
N GLY A 22 15.98 -10.83 -2.22
CA GLY A 22 16.36 -12.12 -1.64
C GLY A 22 17.66 -12.06 -0.83
N SER A 23 18.65 -11.31 -1.31
CA SER A 23 19.91 -11.09 -0.58
C SER A 23 19.72 -10.32 0.72
N LEU A 24 18.90 -9.27 0.70
CA LEU A 24 18.55 -8.51 1.90
C LEU A 24 17.76 -9.35 2.90
N LEU A 25 16.81 -10.15 2.42
CA LEU A 25 16.04 -11.06 3.27
C LEU A 25 16.93 -12.13 3.91
N ALA A 26 17.81 -12.74 3.12
CA ALA A 26 18.79 -13.73 3.62
C ALA A 26 19.76 -13.11 4.64
N GLY A 27 20.28 -11.91 4.34
CA GLY A 27 21.13 -11.16 5.25
C GLY A 27 20.42 -10.82 6.57
N LEU A 28 19.15 -10.39 6.49
CA LEU A 28 18.34 -10.13 7.68
C LEU A 28 18.08 -11.40 8.49
N ALA A 29 17.73 -12.51 7.85
CA ALA A 29 17.53 -13.79 8.50
C ALA A 29 18.81 -14.28 9.20
N TYR A 30 19.95 -14.12 8.53
CA TYR A 30 21.25 -14.45 9.13
C TYR A 30 21.58 -13.57 10.35
N ALA A 31 21.36 -12.26 10.25
CA ALA A 31 21.59 -11.32 11.34
C ALA A 31 20.61 -11.51 12.52
N ALA A 32 19.45 -12.09 12.26
CA ALA A 32 18.41 -12.34 13.26
C ALA A 32 18.53 -13.70 13.95
N ARG A 33 19.42 -14.61 13.49
CA ARG A 33 19.49 -16.01 13.95
C ARG A 33 19.70 -16.16 15.46
N ASP A 34 20.44 -15.25 16.07
CA ASP A 34 20.77 -15.25 17.49
C ASP A 34 19.92 -14.26 18.32
N ARG A 35 18.84 -13.72 17.72
CA ARG A 35 17.93 -12.76 18.36
C ARG A 35 16.61 -13.44 18.72
N GLU A 36 15.93 -12.89 19.70
CA GLU A 36 14.57 -13.30 20.01
C GLU A 36 13.65 -13.05 18.83
N PRO A 37 12.82 -14.03 18.46
CA PRO A 37 11.84 -13.86 17.37
C PRO A 37 10.83 -12.77 17.74
N ILE A 38 10.26 -12.14 16.71
CA ILE A 38 9.19 -11.16 16.90
C ILE A 38 7.96 -11.91 17.46
N PRO A 39 7.39 -11.48 18.59
CA PRO A 39 6.24 -12.12 19.19
C PRO A 39 5.03 -12.15 18.23
N ASN A 40 4.25 -13.24 18.25
CA ASN A 40 3.07 -13.38 17.39
C ASN A 40 2.06 -12.21 17.55
N GLY A 41 1.95 -11.64 18.76
CA GLY A 41 1.11 -10.46 19.00
C GLY A 41 1.55 -9.19 18.25
N GLU A 42 2.79 -9.12 17.77
CA GLU A 42 3.29 -7.98 16.96
C GLU A 42 3.03 -8.17 15.45
N LEU A 43 2.61 -9.37 14.99
CA LEU A 43 2.42 -9.65 13.56
C LEU A 43 1.27 -8.81 12.97
N LEU A 44 0.15 -8.69 13.67
CA LEU A 44 -0.98 -7.89 13.19
C LEU A 44 -0.63 -6.40 13.10
N PRO A 45 -0.06 -5.75 14.12
CA PRO A 45 0.44 -4.38 14.00
C PRO A 45 1.46 -4.18 12.89
N LEU A 46 2.42 -5.11 12.72
CA LEU A 46 3.39 -5.06 11.63
C LEU A 46 2.73 -5.16 10.24
N SER A 47 1.74 -6.02 10.10
CA SER A 47 0.99 -6.16 8.84
C SER A 47 0.22 -4.88 8.52
N ALA A 48 -0.46 -4.29 9.50
CA ALA A 48 -1.16 -3.03 9.36
C ALA A 48 -0.19 -1.87 9.03
N ALA A 49 0.95 -1.81 9.70
CA ALA A 49 2.00 -0.83 9.43
C ALA A 49 2.60 -0.97 8.03
N THR A 50 2.81 -2.21 7.58
CA THR A 50 3.27 -2.52 6.21
C THR A 50 2.27 -2.03 5.17
N PHE A 51 0.98 -2.26 5.40
CA PHE A 51 -0.09 -1.77 4.54
C PHE A 51 -0.10 -0.24 4.48
N ALA A 52 -0.07 0.45 5.63
CA ALA A 52 -0.04 1.90 5.69
C ALA A 52 1.19 2.49 4.97
N LEU A 53 2.38 1.93 5.22
CA LEU A 53 3.61 2.40 4.60
C LEU A 53 3.60 2.21 3.07
N SER A 54 3.13 1.05 2.60
CA SER A 54 3.03 0.79 1.16
C SER A 54 2.00 1.70 0.48
N LYS A 55 0.86 1.96 1.13
CA LYS A 55 -0.15 2.90 0.65
C LYS A 55 0.41 4.32 0.59
N LEU A 56 1.09 4.77 1.65
CA LEU A 56 1.73 6.07 1.73
C LEU A 56 2.71 6.27 0.56
N ILE A 57 3.64 5.32 0.35
CA ILE A 57 4.64 5.40 -0.71
C ILE A 57 4.00 5.40 -2.10
N VAL A 58 2.98 4.57 -2.34
CA VAL A 58 2.40 4.40 -3.68
C VAL A 58 1.37 5.46 -4.00
N HIS A 59 0.50 5.84 -3.06
CA HIS A 59 -0.70 6.62 -3.37
C HIS A 59 -0.65 8.07 -2.92
N GLU A 60 0.05 8.36 -1.81
CA GLU A 60 -0.02 9.70 -1.22
C GLU A 60 0.86 10.72 -1.96
N LYS A 61 0.36 11.94 -2.09
CA LYS A 61 1.09 13.03 -2.76
C LYS A 61 2.34 13.47 -2.01
N VAL A 62 2.34 13.30 -0.69
CA VAL A 62 3.47 13.67 0.18
C VAL A 62 4.75 12.95 -0.23
N GLU A 63 4.63 11.73 -0.76
CA GLU A 63 5.74 10.90 -1.19
C GLU A 63 6.10 11.04 -2.69
N THR A 64 5.55 12.04 -3.39
CA THR A 64 5.87 12.30 -4.80
C THR A 64 7.37 12.48 -5.03
N TRP A 65 8.06 13.15 -4.11
CA TRP A 65 9.51 13.36 -4.18
C TRP A 65 10.30 12.04 -4.26
N LEU A 66 9.86 10.99 -3.58
CA LEU A 66 10.48 9.67 -3.61
C LEU A 66 10.25 8.96 -4.95
N ARG A 67 9.07 9.14 -5.54
CA ARG A 67 8.68 8.51 -6.81
C ARG A 67 9.15 9.28 -8.04
N GLN A 68 9.26 10.58 -7.96
CA GLN A 68 9.55 11.48 -9.08
C GLN A 68 10.76 11.05 -9.95
N PRO A 69 11.85 10.50 -9.39
CA PRO A 69 12.96 10.01 -10.20
C PRO A 69 12.59 8.84 -11.11
N PHE A 70 11.58 8.04 -10.75
CA PHE A 70 11.23 6.77 -11.39
C PHE A 70 9.85 6.75 -12.02
N VAL A 71 8.97 7.67 -11.63
CA VAL A 71 7.57 7.71 -12.05
C VAL A 71 7.23 9.10 -12.56
N GLU A 72 6.59 9.18 -13.70
CA GLU A 72 5.99 10.38 -14.25
C GLU A 72 4.51 10.43 -13.84
N GLU A 73 4.12 11.51 -13.18
CA GLU A 73 2.74 11.77 -12.80
C GLU A 73 2.15 12.80 -13.77
N SER A 74 1.07 12.43 -14.46
CA SER A 74 0.35 13.28 -15.41
C SER A 74 -1.14 13.25 -15.12
N ALA A 75 -1.91 14.12 -15.80
CA ALA A 75 -3.38 14.11 -15.70
C ALA A 75 -4.00 12.76 -16.11
N ASP A 76 -3.35 12.05 -17.03
CA ASP A 76 -3.79 10.75 -17.54
C ASP A 76 -3.37 9.57 -16.65
N GLY A 77 -2.68 9.84 -15.53
CA GLY A 77 -2.21 8.84 -14.59
C GLY A 77 -0.70 8.79 -14.41
N ARG A 78 -0.24 7.72 -13.79
CA ARG A 78 1.17 7.48 -13.46
C ARG A 78 1.79 6.50 -14.44
N ARG A 79 3.00 6.81 -14.91
CA ARG A 79 3.77 5.94 -15.81
C ARG A 79 5.20 5.79 -15.33
N PRO A 80 5.78 4.58 -15.35
CA PRO A 80 7.21 4.38 -15.07
C PRO A 80 8.07 5.18 -16.05
N ARG A 81 9.19 5.74 -15.56
CA ARG A 81 10.07 6.64 -16.29
C ARG A 81 11.37 5.94 -16.68
N GLY A 82 11.86 6.24 -17.87
CA GLY A 82 13.17 5.77 -18.33
C GLY A 82 13.12 4.39 -18.99
N ARG A 83 14.21 3.64 -18.84
CA ARG A 83 14.44 2.31 -19.46
C ARG A 83 15.13 1.39 -18.47
N ARG A 84 15.09 0.08 -18.74
CA ARG A 84 15.81 -0.93 -17.99
C ARG A 84 15.44 -0.90 -16.48
N LEU A 85 16.42 -1.04 -15.62
CA LEU A 85 16.24 -1.07 -14.16
C LEU A 85 15.47 0.14 -13.61
N ARG A 86 15.68 1.34 -14.20
CA ARG A 86 14.95 2.54 -13.77
C ARG A 86 13.45 2.43 -13.99
N TYR A 87 13.05 1.86 -15.13
CA TYR A 87 11.65 1.60 -15.45
C TYR A 87 11.07 0.52 -14.52
N ALA A 88 11.82 -0.58 -14.31
CA ALA A 88 11.41 -1.66 -13.40
C ALA A 88 11.20 -1.18 -11.96
N VAL A 89 12.08 -0.27 -11.46
CA VAL A 89 11.88 0.39 -10.15
C VAL A 89 10.63 1.27 -10.18
N GLY A 90 10.35 1.98 -11.27
CA GLY A 90 9.12 2.76 -11.44
C GLY A 90 7.85 1.90 -11.37
N GLU A 91 7.86 0.70 -11.99
CA GLU A 91 6.76 -0.26 -11.88
C GLU A 91 6.61 -0.80 -10.44
N LEU A 92 7.75 -1.09 -9.77
CA LEU A 92 7.76 -1.51 -8.37
C LEU A 92 7.09 -0.45 -7.50
N LEU A 93 7.47 0.82 -7.64
CA LEU A 93 6.93 1.95 -6.89
C LEU A 93 5.46 2.26 -7.23
N GLY A 94 4.96 1.81 -8.36
CA GLY A 94 3.54 1.88 -8.73
C GLY A 94 2.70 0.70 -8.22
N CYS A 95 3.31 -0.31 -7.64
CA CYS A 95 2.66 -1.56 -7.22
C CYS A 95 2.62 -1.67 -5.70
N THR A 96 1.46 -1.48 -5.08
CA THR A 96 1.29 -1.56 -3.62
C THR A 96 1.77 -2.89 -3.03
N ARG A 97 1.53 -4.02 -3.73
CA ARG A 97 1.98 -5.35 -3.28
C ARG A 97 3.50 -5.45 -3.29
N CYS A 98 4.14 -4.92 -4.33
CA CYS A 98 5.59 -4.95 -4.44
C CYS A 98 6.23 -4.08 -3.35
N VAL A 99 5.78 -2.83 -3.23
CA VAL A 99 6.24 -1.93 -2.16
C VAL A 99 5.92 -2.52 -0.78
N GLY A 100 4.79 -3.22 -0.62
CA GLY A 100 4.44 -3.91 0.62
C GLY A 100 5.50 -4.91 1.07
N ALA A 101 6.03 -5.74 0.15
CA ALA A 101 7.10 -6.68 0.48
C ALA A 101 8.37 -5.96 0.97
N TRP A 102 8.79 -4.89 0.29
CA TRP A 102 9.93 -4.09 0.70
C TRP A 102 9.70 -3.35 2.02
N SER A 103 8.48 -2.84 2.23
CA SER A 103 8.06 -2.19 3.47
C SER A 103 8.09 -3.17 4.65
N ALA A 104 7.61 -4.40 4.46
CA ALA A 104 7.68 -5.45 5.47
C ALA A 104 9.13 -5.77 5.86
N LEU A 105 10.00 -5.95 4.85
CA LEU A 105 11.42 -6.20 5.09
C LEU A 105 12.07 -5.07 5.88
N ALA A 106 11.80 -3.81 5.52
CA ALA A 106 12.33 -2.63 6.20
C ALA A 106 11.82 -2.52 7.64
N LEU A 107 10.52 -2.72 7.90
CA LEU A 107 9.95 -2.63 9.23
C LEU A 107 10.44 -3.75 10.15
N VAL A 108 10.56 -4.97 9.64
CA VAL A 108 11.13 -6.10 10.38
C VAL A 108 12.61 -5.85 10.68
N ALA A 109 13.38 -5.37 9.71
CA ALA A 109 14.79 -5.02 9.93
C ALA A 109 14.93 -3.93 11.00
N LEU A 110 14.12 -2.88 10.93
CA LEU A 110 14.10 -1.81 11.93
C LEU A 110 13.72 -2.35 13.32
N ARG A 111 12.72 -3.23 13.40
CA ARG A 111 12.26 -3.84 14.66
C ARG A 111 13.34 -4.71 15.29
N LEU A 112 14.09 -5.45 14.50
CA LEU A 112 15.18 -6.31 14.98
C LEU A 112 16.45 -5.52 15.32
N HIS A 113 16.75 -4.45 14.57
CA HIS A 113 17.93 -3.61 14.81
C HIS A 113 17.74 -2.67 16.02
N SER A 114 16.60 -2.01 16.10
CA SER A 114 16.23 -1.08 17.16
C SER A 114 14.80 -1.34 17.65
N PRO A 115 14.63 -2.19 18.67
CA PRO A 115 13.31 -2.62 19.14
C PRO A 115 12.38 -1.47 19.52
N THR A 116 12.88 -0.44 20.19
CA THR A 116 12.06 0.73 20.59
C THR A 116 11.61 1.53 19.40
N VAL A 117 12.53 1.89 18.49
CA VAL A 117 12.20 2.65 17.27
C VAL A 117 11.27 1.87 16.37
N GLY A 118 11.54 0.56 16.18
CA GLY A 118 10.72 -0.31 15.37
C GLY A 118 9.29 -0.44 15.91
N ARG A 119 9.11 -0.60 17.22
CA ARG A 119 7.78 -0.62 17.85
C ARG A 119 7.06 0.71 17.69
N THR A 120 7.73 1.82 17.92
CA THR A 120 7.13 3.16 17.78
C THR A 120 6.68 3.39 16.33
N ALA A 121 7.55 3.14 15.35
CA ALA A 121 7.21 3.26 13.92
C ALA A 121 6.02 2.36 13.54
N THR A 122 6.05 1.09 13.96
CA THR A 122 4.95 0.14 13.74
C THR A 122 3.65 0.65 14.36
N THR A 123 3.67 1.17 15.59
CA THR A 123 2.48 1.67 16.27
C THR A 123 1.87 2.87 15.53
N VAL A 124 2.69 3.84 15.13
CA VAL A 124 2.21 5.03 14.40
C VAL A 124 1.59 4.63 13.07
N LEU A 125 2.27 3.77 12.29
CA LEU A 125 1.77 3.33 10.99
C LEU A 125 0.53 2.43 11.12
N ALA A 126 0.48 1.56 12.12
CA ALA A 126 -0.69 0.71 12.37
C ALA A 126 -1.91 1.54 12.82
N ALA A 127 -1.70 2.58 13.63
CA ALA A 127 -2.77 3.51 14.00
C ALA A 127 -3.29 4.29 12.78
N SER A 128 -2.41 4.68 11.85
CA SER A 128 -2.81 5.27 10.57
C SER A 128 -3.65 4.32 9.72
N ALA A 129 -3.24 3.04 9.60
CA ALA A 129 -4.01 2.02 8.89
C ALA A 129 -5.40 1.81 9.53
N ALA A 130 -5.47 1.78 10.85
CA ALA A 130 -6.74 1.64 11.57
C ALA A 130 -7.66 2.86 11.30
N ASN A 131 -7.11 4.08 11.32
CA ASN A 131 -7.86 5.28 10.97
C ASN A 131 -8.44 5.22 9.55
N ASP A 132 -7.66 4.78 8.57
CA ASP A 132 -8.13 4.60 7.19
C ASP A 132 -9.27 3.58 7.09
N ALA A 133 -9.16 2.48 7.83
CA ALA A 133 -10.20 1.46 7.88
C ALA A 133 -11.49 2.00 8.53
N PHE A 134 -11.39 2.76 9.62
CA PHE A 134 -12.55 3.40 10.26
C PHE A 134 -13.22 4.42 9.36
N GLN A 135 -12.47 5.26 8.65
CA GLN A 135 -13.03 6.23 7.70
C GLN A 135 -13.76 5.50 6.55
N SER A 136 -13.17 4.46 6.00
CA SER A 136 -13.80 3.66 4.94
C SER A 136 -15.08 2.97 5.42
N ALA A 137 -15.06 2.39 6.63
CA ALA A 137 -16.23 1.78 7.23
C ALA A 137 -17.34 2.82 7.50
N PHE A 138 -16.98 4.00 8.02
CA PHE A 138 -17.92 5.08 8.26
C PHE A 138 -18.56 5.58 6.96
N SER A 139 -17.78 5.78 5.90
CA SER A 139 -18.30 6.18 4.58
C SER A 139 -19.29 5.14 4.04
N LEU A 140 -18.96 3.86 4.13
CA LEU A 140 -19.86 2.78 3.72
C LEU A 140 -21.19 2.78 4.50
N LEU A 141 -21.13 3.03 5.81
CA LEU A 141 -22.35 3.14 6.64
C LEU A 141 -23.19 4.33 6.25
N CYS A 142 -22.58 5.48 5.96
CA CYS A 142 -23.29 6.69 5.49
C CYS A 142 -23.95 6.44 4.14
N GLU A 143 -23.26 5.82 3.19
CA GLU A 143 -23.80 5.48 1.88
C GLU A 143 -25.01 4.53 1.99
N ARG A 144 -24.91 3.49 2.81
CA ARG A 144 -26.04 2.57 3.08
C ARG A 144 -27.22 3.26 3.73
N ALA A 145 -26.96 4.15 4.70
CA ALA A 145 -28.03 4.91 5.35
C ALA A 145 -28.75 5.86 4.38
N ASN A 146 -27.99 6.51 3.48
CA ASN A 146 -28.57 7.39 2.45
C ASN A 146 -29.38 6.60 1.42
N ALA A 147 -28.85 5.48 0.93
CA ALA A 147 -29.57 4.59 0.01
C ALA A 147 -30.88 4.07 0.63
N ALA A 148 -30.87 3.71 1.91
CA ALA A 148 -32.09 3.29 2.62
C ALA A 148 -33.12 4.42 2.74
N LYS A 149 -32.69 5.67 2.99
CA LYS A 149 -33.59 6.84 3.00
C LYS A 149 -34.19 7.12 1.63
N GLU A 150 -33.41 7.06 0.57
CA GLU A 150 -33.88 7.24 -0.81
C GLU A 150 -34.88 6.16 -1.20
N ALA A 151 -34.60 4.90 -0.90
CA ALA A 151 -35.53 3.79 -1.14
C ALA A 151 -36.86 3.95 -0.38
N ALA A 152 -36.83 4.52 0.83
CA ALA A 152 -38.04 4.78 1.62
C ALA A 152 -38.83 6.01 1.14
N ALA A 153 -38.20 6.96 0.46
CA ALA A 153 -38.85 8.15 -0.10
C ALA A 153 -39.57 7.86 -1.43
N GLN A 154 -39.00 7.00 -2.26
CA GLN A 154 -39.50 6.70 -3.61
C GLN A 154 -40.96 6.22 -3.70
N PRO A 155 -41.50 5.37 -2.80
CA PRO A 155 -42.92 5.01 -2.81
C PRO A 155 -43.87 6.17 -2.49
N ARG A 156 -43.38 7.12 -1.65
CA ARG A 156 -44.20 8.30 -1.26
C ARG A 156 -44.35 9.29 -2.40
N ASP A 157 -43.31 9.50 -3.18
CA ASP A 157 -43.33 10.40 -4.34
C ASP A 157 -44.22 9.84 -5.46
N LEU A 158 -44.18 8.53 -5.70
CA LEU A 158 -45.05 7.85 -6.65
C LEU A 158 -46.54 7.90 -6.22
N ALA A 159 -46.82 7.79 -4.93
CA ALA A 159 -48.18 7.90 -4.41
C ALA A 159 -48.72 9.34 -4.52
N ALA A 160 -47.88 10.34 -4.20
CA ALA A 160 -48.24 11.76 -4.35
C ALA A 160 -48.49 12.14 -5.81
N ALA A 161 -47.65 11.68 -6.74
CA ALA A 161 -47.84 11.92 -8.18
C ALA A 161 -49.13 11.31 -8.73
N ARG A 162 -49.55 10.14 -8.24
CA ARG A 162 -50.84 9.50 -8.63
C ARG A 162 -52.08 10.21 -8.09
N GLN A 163 -51.97 10.93 -6.97
CA GLN A 163 -53.08 11.70 -6.40
C GLN A 163 -53.26 13.07 -7.06
N ALA A 164 -52.19 13.57 -7.72
CA ALA A 164 -52.20 14.87 -8.41
C ALA A 164 -52.64 14.80 -9.90
N ALA A 165 -52.78 13.59 -10.46
CA ALA A 165 -53.21 13.31 -11.82
C ALA A 165 -54.68 12.90 -11.86
#